data_2b26b563e560bb20192507af7de9d890
#
_entry.id   2b26b563e560bb20192507af7de9d890
#
_cell.length_a   1.000
_cell.length_b   1.000
_cell.length_c   1.000
_cell.angle_alpha   90.00
_cell.angle_beta   90.00
_cell.angle_gamma   90.00
#
_symmetry.space_group_name_H-M   'P 1'
#
loop_
_entity.id
_entity.type
_entity.pdbx_description
1 polymer ?
#
loop_
_entity_poly.entity_id
_entity_poly.type
_entity_poly.pdbx_seq_one_letter_code
_entity_poly.pdbx_strand_id
1 'polypeptide(L)'
;MAGETVITIVGNLTADPELRFTPNGAAVANFTVASTPRTFDRQNNEWKDGETLFLRCSIWREAAENVAESLTKGMRVVAQGRLKSRSYEDREGNKRTSWEMDVDEVGPSMRYATAKVTRTQRGGGGGFGGQQGGGGFGGPQSGGPQGGGFGGGQPGGGFGAPQQGGGWNQPQQGLSLIHISEHTR
;
A
#
# COMPACT_ATOMS: atom_id res chain seq x y z
N MET A 1 14.27 -19.66 -3.48
CA MET A 1 15.26 -20.39 -2.66
C MET A 1 14.53 -20.96 -1.46
N ALA A 2 14.64 -22.25 -1.22
CA ALA A 2 14.00 -22.91 -0.07
C ALA A 2 15.00 -22.88 1.10
N GLY A 3 14.56 -22.51 2.30
CA GLY A 3 15.34 -22.59 3.52
C GLY A 3 15.72 -21.25 4.19
N GLU A 4 15.28 -20.13 3.68
CA GLU A 4 15.48 -18.83 4.36
C GLU A 4 14.50 -18.70 5.54
N THR A 5 15.02 -18.25 6.69
CA THR A 5 14.21 -18.04 7.89
C THR A 5 13.42 -16.74 7.74
N VAL A 6 12.10 -16.84 7.57
CA VAL A 6 11.19 -15.69 7.53
C VAL A 6 10.79 -15.34 8.95
N ILE A 7 10.92 -14.05 9.30
CA ILE A 7 10.50 -13.52 10.59
C ILE A 7 9.62 -12.29 10.41
N THR A 8 8.83 -12.00 11.44
CA THR A 8 8.09 -10.73 11.56
C THR A 8 8.56 -10.01 12.81
N ILE A 9 8.91 -8.73 12.67
CA ILE A 9 9.28 -7.88 13.79
C ILE A 9 8.31 -6.70 13.89
N VAL A 10 7.97 -6.33 15.12
CA VAL A 10 7.17 -5.15 15.44
C VAL A 10 7.97 -4.27 16.38
N GLY A 11 8.18 -3.03 16.01
CA GLY A 11 8.99 -2.11 16.80
C GLY A 11 8.92 -0.69 16.27
N ASN A 12 9.79 0.17 16.78
CA ASN A 12 9.87 1.56 16.37
C ASN A 12 11.13 1.83 15.55
N LEU A 13 11.03 2.70 14.57
CA LEU A 13 12.20 3.15 13.81
C LEU A 13 13.10 4.01 14.67
N THR A 14 14.40 3.70 14.68
CA THR A 14 15.40 4.43 15.48
C THR A 14 15.86 5.72 14.80
N ALA A 15 15.76 5.77 13.46
CA ALA A 15 16.08 6.90 12.60
C ALA A 15 15.19 6.87 11.36
N ASP A 16 15.20 7.95 10.58
CA ASP A 16 14.55 7.96 9.27
C ASP A 16 15.19 6.90 8.34
N PRO A 17 14.40 6.22 7.49
CA PRO A 17 14.95 5.31 6.49
C PRO A 17 15.91 6.01 5.53
N GLU A 18 17.08 5.45 5.35
CA GLU A 18 18.12 6.00 4.47
C GLU A 18 18.00 5.37 3.08
N LEU A 19 17.54 6.17 2.10
CA LEU A 19 17.46 5.76 0.71
C LEU A 19 18.83 5.94 0.02
N ARG A 20 19.28 4.90 -0.63
CA ARG A 20 20.51 4.89 -1.44
C ARG A 20 20.25 4.21 -2.77
N PHE A 21 21.07 4.53 -3.76
CA PHE A 21 21.06 3.87 -5.06
C PHE A 21 22.36 3.10 -5.25
N THR A 22 22.23 1.86 -5.69
CA THR A 22 23.40 1.05 -6.05
C THR A 22 24.00 1.55 -7.37
N PRO A 23 25.25 1.18 -7.71
CA PRO A 23 25.86 1.53 -9.01
C PRO A 23 25.03 1.08 -10.21
N ASN A 24 24.21 0.05 -10.05
CA ASN A 24 23.31 -0.46 -11.08
C ASN A 24 21.95 0.25 -11.09
N GLY A 25 21.78 1.33 -10.30
CA GLY A 25 20.56 2.12 -10.26
C GLY A 25 19.42 1.52 -9.42
N ALA A 26 19.65 0.43 -8.71
CA ALA A 26 18.62 -0.13 -7.83
C ALA A 26 18.51 0.66 -6.52
N ALA A 27 17.30 1.09 -6.17
CA ALA A 27 17.02 1.74 -4.89
C ALA A 27 17.10 0.72 -3.74
N VAL A 28 17.67 1.12 -2.61
CA VAL A 28 17.65 0.40 -1.34
C VAL A 28 17.43 1.38 -0.20
N ALA A 29 16.48 1.09 0.68
CA ALA A 29 16.29 1.84 1.92
C ALA A 29 16.75 1.00 3.10
N ASN A 30 17.61 1.59 3.94
CA ASN A 30 18.13 0.97 5.15
C ASN A 30 17.52 1.66 6.36
N PHE A 31 17.07 0.87 7.31
CA PHE A 31 16.51 1.36 8.57
C PHE A 31 16.74 0.34 9.70
N THR A 32 16.59 0.79 10.93
CA THR A 32 16.72 -0.09 12.10
C THR A 32 15.43 -0.06 12.91
N VAL A 33 14.91 -1.24 13.21
CA VAL A 33 13.74 -1.45 14.06
C VAL A 33 14.19 -1.81 15.46
N ALA A 34 13.77 -1.02 16.45
CA ALA A 34 13.93 -1.32 17.87
C ALA A 34 12.66 -1.99 18.39
N SER A 35 12.79 -3.24 18.81
CA SER A 35 11.70 -4.01 19.42
C SER A 35 12.00 -4.27 20.88
N THR A 36 11.20 -3.67 21.78
CA THR A 36 11.37 -3.81 23.24
C THR A 36 10.21 -4.64 23.77
N PRO A 37 10.47 -5.86 24.28
CA PRO A 37 9.46 -6.65 24.93
C PRO A 37 9.09 -6.03 26.28
N ARG A 38 7.82 -6.07 26.65
CA ARG A 38 7.35 -5.63 27.96
C ARG A 38 6.81 -6.80 28.75
N THR A 39 7.26 -6.95 29.97
CA THR A 39 6.82 -8.00 30.87
C THR A 39 6.16 -7.39 32.08
N PHE A 40 5.02 -7.93 32.47
CA PHE A 40 4.34 -7.47 33.68
C PHE A 40 4.94 -8.13 34.92
N ASP A 41 5.53 -7.31 35.81
CA ASP A 41 6.02 -7.74 37.11
C ASP A 41 4.88 -7.79 38.11
N ARG A 42 4.42 -8.99 38.41
CA ARG A 42 3.31 -9.22 39.35
C ARG A 42 3.65 -8.87 40.81
N GLN A 43 4.94 -8.86 41.17
CA GLN A 43 5.33 -8.54 42.55
C GLN A 43 5.25 -7.04 42.82
N ASN A 44 5.64 -6.23 41.84
CA ASN A 44 5.64 -4.78 41.93
C ASN A 44 4.42 -4.14 41.24
N ASN A 45 3.56 -4.95 40.62
CA ASN A 45 2.37 -4.51 39.87
C ASN A 45 2.69 -3.46 38.81
N GLU A 46 3.82 -3.62 38.09
CA GLU A 46 4.30 -2.68 37.09
C GLU A 46 4.75 -3.39 35.80
N TRP A 47 4.71 -2.64 34.70
CA TRP A 47 5.25 -3.10 33.41
C TRP A 47 6.74 -2.74 33.33
N LYS A 48 7.60 -3.74 33.15
CA LYS A 48 9.04 -3.57 32.94
C LYS A 48 9.40 -3.78 31.47
N ASP A 49 10.22 -2.89 30.96
CA ASP A 49 10.80 -3.05 29.61
C ASP A 49 11.96 -4.05 29.69
N GLY A 50 11.96 -5.02 28.80
CA GLY A 50 13.04 -5.98 28.65
C GLY A 50 14.16 -5.42 27.76
N GLU A 51 15.11 -6.29 27.42
CA GLU A 51 16.20 -5.94 26.52
C GLU A 51 15.69 -5.62 25.12
N THR A 52 16.12 -4.49 24.57
CA THR A 52 15.69 -4.05 23.24
C THR A 52 16.49 -4.75 22.15
N LEU A 53 15.80 -5.40 21.26
CA LEU A 53 16.38 -5.93 20.03
C LEU A 53 16.45 -4.84 18.97
N PHE A 54 17.66 -4.57 18.46
CA PHE A 54 17.89 -3.69 17.31
C PHE A 54 18.16 -4.55 16.08
N LEU A 55 17.24 -4.52 15.11
CA LEU A 55 17.39 -5.27 13.87
C LEU A 55 17.58 -4.31 12.70
N ARG A 56 18.70 -4.49 11.98
CA ARG A 56 18.96 -3.77 10.74
C ARG A 56 18.14 -4.38 9.62
N CYS A 57 17.45 -3.53 8.88
CA CYS A 57 16.52 -3.90 7.82
C CYS A 57 16.91 -3.21 6.53
N SER A 58 16.79 -3.92 5.42
CA SER A 58 16.99 -3.39 4.07
C SER A 58 15.81 -3.79 3.21
N ILE A 59 15.25 -2.83 2.48
CA ILE A 59 14.18 -3.06 1.51
C ILE A 59 14.61 -2.49 0.15
N TRP A 60 14.18 -3.11 -0.94
CA TRP A 60 14.72 -2.87 -2.26
C TRP A 60 13.70 -2.34 -3.25
N ARG A 61 14.20 -1.67 -4.31
CA ARG A 61 13.45 -1.19 -5.48
C ARG A 61 12.37 -0.17 -5.12
N GLU A 62 11.23 -0.22 -5.79
CA GLU A 62 10.10 0.70 -5.59
C GLU A 62 9.64 0.79 -4.12
N ALA A 63 9.64 -0.32 -3.42
CA ALA A 63 9.30 -0.35 -2.00
C ALA A 63 10.30 0.46 -1.14
N ALA A 64 11.56 0.56 -1.54
CA ALA A 64 12.56 1.38 -0.84
C ALA A 64 12.23 2.89 -0.94
N GLU A 65 11.81 3.34 -2.11
CA GLU A 65 11.43 4.73 -2.34
C GLU A 65 10.16 5.07 -1.54
N ASN A 66 9.16 4.19 -1.58
CA ASN A 66 7.92 4.36 -0.82
C ASN A 66 8.16 4.41 0.70
N VAL A 67 9.06 3.56 1.21
CA VAL A 67 9.43 3.53 2.63
C VAL A 67 10.13 4.82 3.04
N ALA A 68 11.08 5.30 2.25
CA ALA A 68 11.81 6.52 2.54
C ALA A 68 10.90 7.77 2.52
N GLU A 69 9.87 7.77 1.68
CA GLU A 69 8.88 8.85 1.61
C GLU A 69 7.87 8.81 2.76
N SER A 70 7.48 7.60 3.19
CA SER A 70 6.33 7.41 4.07
C SER A 70 6.66 7.22 5.54
N LEU A 71 7.83 6.64 5.86
CA LEU A 71 8.19 6.28 7.22
C LEU A 71 9.23 7.21 7.80
N THR A 72 9.07 7.57 9.08
CA THR A 72 9.99 8.45 9.79
C THR A 72 10.40 7.87 11.14
N LYS A 73 11.46 8.42 11.72
CA LYS A 73 11.96 8.10 13.05
C LYS A 73 10.83 8.09 14.09
N GLY A 74 10.83 7.08 14.94
CA GLY A 74 9.85 6.91 16.01
C GLY A 74 8.56 6.24 15.59
N MET A 75 8.27 6.13 14.29
CA MET A 75 7.09 5.40 13.85
C MET A 75 7.17 3.93 14.25
N ARG A 76 6.04 3.41 14.75
CA ARG A 76 5.88 1.99 15.00
C ARG A 76 5.51 1.28 13.70
N VAL A 77 6.29 0.27 13.36
CA VAL A 77 6.15 -0.51 12.12
C VAL A 77 6.01 -2.00 12.39
N VAL A 78 5.39 -2.69 11.44
CA VAL A 78 5.41 -4.14 11.30
C VAL A 78 6.23 -4.44 10.06
N ALA A 79 7.28 -5.23 10.19
CA ALA A 79 8.12 -5.63 9.07
C ALA A 79 8.24 -7.15 9.02
N GLN A 80 8.11 -7.72 7.84
CA GLN A 80 8.30 -9.14 7.55
C GLN A 80 9.39 -9.28 6.50
N GLY A 81 10.22 -10.29 6.67
CA GLY A 81 11.32 -10.54 5.74
C GLY A 81 12.19 -11.71 6.15
N ARG A 82 13.28 -11.88 5.44
CA ARG A 82 14.22 -12.98 5.58
C ARG A 82 15.38 -12.59 6.46
N LEU A 83 15.54 -13.31 7.58
CA LEU A 83 16.64 -13.10 8.50
C LEU A 83 17.95 -13.64 7.89
N LYS A 84 19.00 -12.84 7.94
CA LYS A 84 20.33 -13.16 7.47
C LYS A 84 21.35 -12.94 8.57
N SER A 85 22.31 -13.83 8.66
CA SER A 85 23.50 -13.63 9.50
C SER A 85 24.65 -13.14 8.64
N ARG A 86 25.32 -12.08 9.10
CA ARG A 86 26.51 -11.56 8.48
C ARG A 86 27.67 -11.61 9.47
N SER A 87 28.67 -12.42 9.16
CA SER A 87 29.90 -12.45 9.94
C SER A 87 30.86 -11.38 9.45
N TYR A 88 31.45 -10.65 10.37
CA TYR A 88 32.49 -9.66 10.11
C TYR A 88 33.55 -9.73 11.19
N GLU A 89 34.72 -9.20 10.89
CA GLU A 89 35.82 -9.09 11.83
C GLU A 89 35.84 -7.66 12.38
N ASP A 90 35.86 -7.53 13.72
CA ASP A 90 35.95 -6.23 14.35
C ASP A 90 37.41 -5.66 14.26
N ARG A 91 37.60 -4.43 14.71
CA ARG A 91 38.92 -3.78 14.62
C ARG A 91 39.99 -4.48 15.48
N GLU A 92 39.60 -5.34 16.36
CA GLU A 92 40.47 -6.12 17.26
C GLU A 92 40.74 -7.53 16.71
N GLY A 93 40.24 -7.87 15.52
CA GLY A 93 40.40 -9.19 14.91
C GLY A 93 39.42 -10.25 15.38
N ASN A 94 38.40 -9.89 16.18
CA ASN A 94 37.41 -10.84 16.66
C ASN A 94 36.31 -11.05 15.64
N LYS A 95 35.93 -12.29 15.40
CA LYS A 95 34.77 -12.62 14.56
C LYS A 95 33.47 -12.27 15.29
N ARG A 96 32.68 -11.41 14.70
CA ARG A 96 31.37 -11.01 15.17
C ARG A 96 30.30 -11.43 14.18
N THR A 97 29.11 -11.71 14.67
CA THR A 97 27.94 -11.98 13.82
C THR A 97 26.91 -10.87 14.05
N SER A 98 26.48 -10.24 12.97
CA SER A 98 25.38 -9.29 12.93
C SER A 98 24.17 -9.95 12.28
N TRP A 99 23.00 -9.70 12.83
CA TRP A 99 21.76 -10.14 12.25
C TRP A 99 21.13 -8.97 11.48
N GLU A 100 20.76 -9.26 10.25
CA GLU A 100 20.14 -8.30 9.33
C GLU A 100 18.89 -8.95 8.73
N MET A 101 17.96 -8.15 8.25
CA MET A 101 16.74 -8.65 7.62
C MET A 101 16.57 -8.01 6.24
N ASP A 102 16.47 -8.85 5.22
CA ASP A 102 15.94 -8.43 3.93
C ASP A 102 14.43 -8.42 4.01
N VAL A 103 13.86 -7.22 3.95
CA VAL A 103 12.44 -6.99 4.15
C VAL A 103 11.69 -7.26 2.86
N ASP A 104 10.65 -8.07 2.95
CA ASP A 104 9.71 -8.32 1.87
C ASP A 104 8.50 -7.38 1.98
N GLU A 105 7.99 -7.13 3.21
CA GLU A 105 6.85 -6.26 3.48
C GLU A 105 7.09 -5.41 4.73
N VAL A 106 6.72 -4.13 4.68
CA VAL A 106 6.75 -3.23 5.83
C VAL A 106 5.64 -2.20 5.75
N GLY A 107 5.10 -1.84 6.88
CA GLY A 107 4.08 -0.80 6.98
C GLY A 107 3.95 -0.24 8.39
N PRO A 108 3.28 0.90 8.55
CA PRO A 108 2.99 1.47 9.85
C PRO A 108 2.06 0.57 10.65
N SER A 109 2.33 0.43 11.94
CA SER A 109 1.43 -0.27 12.86
C SER A 109 0.27 0.64 13.24
N MET A 110 -0.96 0.16 13.02
CA MET A 110 -2.19 0.89 13.33
C MET A 110 -2.59 0.81 14.81
N ARG A 111 -1.79 0.19 15.66
CA ARG A 111 -2.16 -0.02 17.07
C ARG A 111 -2.40 1.29 17.82
N TYR A 112 -1.62 2.33 17.50
CA TYR A 112 -1.68 3.63 18.17
C TYR A 112 -1.69 4.80 17.19
N ALA A 113 -1.93 4.54 15.90
CA ALA A 113 -1.90 5.53 14.84
C ALA A 113 -2.88 5.18 13.73
N THR A 114 -3.19 6.16 12.90
CA THR A 114 -3.94 5.98 11.65
C THR A 114 -3.02 6.28 10.47
N ALA A 115 -3.26 5.67 9.32
CA ALA A 115 -2.54 5.96 8.09
C ALA A 115 -3.49 6.12 6.92
N LYS A 116 -3.15 7.04 6.03
CA LYS A 116 -3.79 7.18 4.73
C LYS A 116 -2.88 6.57 3.68
N VAL A 117 -3.42 5.69 2.86
CA VAL A 117 -2.65 5.02 1.80
C VAL A 117 -2.94 5.68 0.47
N THR A 118 -1.88 6.12 -0.20
CA THR A 118 -1.93 6.61 -1.58
C THR A 118 -1.26 5.56 -2.46
N ARG A 119 -1.97 5.11 -3.51
CA ARG A 119 -1.38 4.18 -4.46
C ARG A 119 -0.38 4.90 -5.34
N THR A 120 0.85 4.41 -5.39
CA THR A 120 1.81 4.81 -6.40
C THR A 120 1.39 4.18 -7.74
N GLN A 121 1.31 5.02 -8.79
CA GLN A 121 1.12 4.49 -10.14
C GLN A 121 2.44 3.81 -10.52
N ARG A 122 2.40 2.50 -10.73
CA ARG A 122 3.50 1.82 -11.43
C ARG A 122 3.68 2.55 -12.74
N GLY A 123 4.85 3.11 -12.97
CA GLY A 123 5.25 3.62 -14.27
C GLY A 123 5.10 2.51 -15.29
N GLY A 124 3.92 2.39 -15.87
CA GLY A 124 3.62 1.48 -16.96
C GLY A 124 4.37 1.97 -18.18
N GLY A 125 5.56 1.45 -18.37
CA GLY A 125 6.20 1.47 -19.67
C GLY A 125 5.33 0.68 -20.64
N GLY A 126 4.86 1.30 -21.71
CA GLY A 126 4.20 0.62 -22.82
C GLY A 126 2.73 1.01 -23.03
N GLY A 127 2.45 2.29 -23.19
CA GLY A 127 1.31 2.71 -23.96
C GLY A 127 1.53 2.33 -25.42
N PHE A 128 1.04 1.19 -25.85
CA PHE A 128 0.76 0.98 -27.26
C PHE A 128 -0.42 1.91 -27.59
N GLY A 129 -0.07 3.15 -27.95
CA GLY A 129 -0.98 4.05 -28.65
C GLY A 129 -1.27 3.48 -30.01
N GLY A 130 -2.40 2.78 -30.13
CA GLY A 130 -3.03 2.49 -31.40
C GLY A 130 -3.42 3.80 -32.04
N GLN A 131 -2.52 4.35 -32.83
CA GLN A 131 -2.80 5.45 -33.74
C GLN A 131 -3.62 4.87 -34.90
N GLN A 132 -4.92 4.97 -34.76
CA GLN A 132 -5.84 4.77 -35.89
C GLN A 132 -5.75 6.02 -36.77
N GLY A 133 -4.78 5.98 -37.66
CA GLY A 133 -4.63 6.96 -38.74
C GLY A 133 -5.77 6.82 -39.73
N GLY A 134 -6.68 7.77 -39.69
CA GLY A 134 -7.61 8.00 -40.78
C GLY A 134 -6.87 8.55 -41.99
N GLY A 135 -6.49 7.70 -42.92
CA GLY A 135 -6.02 8.07 -44.24
C GLY A 135 -7.21 8.28 -45.17
N GLY A 136 -7.60 9.54 -45.38
CA GLY A 136 -8.47 9.91 -46.44
C GLY A 136 -7.72 9.88 -47.76
N PHE A 137 -8.15 9.05 -48.69
CA PHE A 137 -7.78 9.17 -50.09
C PHE A 137 -9.04 9.62 -50.83
N GLY A 138 -9.03 10.86 -51.30
CA GLY A 138 -9.93 11.38 -52.29
C GLY A 138 -9.59 10.80 -53.66
N GLY A 139 -10.58 10.51 -54.43
CA GLY A 139 -10.50 10.27 -55.86
C GLY A 139 -11.86 10.50 -56.51
N PRO A 140 -11.89 11.10 -57.66
CA PRO A 140 -13.08 11.80 -58.14
C PRO A 140 -13.94 11.00 -59.15
N GLN A 141 -15.23 11.40 -59.15
CA GLN A 141 -16.05 11.59 -60.35
C GLN A 141 -16.55 10.37 -61.16
N SER A 142 -17.82 10.25 -61.25
CA SER A 142 -18.72 10.39 -62.41
C SER A 142 -20.02 9.64 -62.14
N GLY A 143 -21.09 10.34 -62.23
CA GLY A 143 -21.98 10.43 -63.36
C GLY A 143 -23.28 9.71 -63.12
N GLY A 144 -24.34 10.52 -62.95
CA GLY A 144 -25.61 10.43 -63.62
C GLY A 144 -26.63 9.40 -63.16
N PRO A 145 -27.85 9.65 -63.59
CA PRO A 145 -28.96 9.88 -62.65
C PRO A 145 -30.10 8.87 -62.86
N GLN A 146 -31.20 9.10 -62.15
CA GLN A 146 -32.53 8.56 -62.43
C GLN A 146 -32.90 7.32 -61.57
N GLY A 147 -33.92 7.40 -60.80
CA GLY A 147 -35.26 7.57 -61.02
C GLY A 147 -36.13 6.93 -59.97
N GLY A 148 -37.13 7.58 -59.53
CA GLY A 148 -38.46 7.04 -59.26
C GLY A 148 -38.61 6.24 -57.96
N GLY A 149 -39.32 6.72 -56.99
CA GLY A 149 -40.72 6.90 -56.98
C GLY A 149 -41.34 6.23 -55.75
N PHE A 150 -42.22 7.00 -55.15
CA PHE A 150 -43.39 6.55 -54.38
C PHE A 150 -43.17 5.68 -53.12
N GLY A 151 -43.63 6.04 -52.02
CA GLY A 151 -44.91 6.37 -51.45
C GLY A 151 -44.83 5.98 -49.99
N GLY A 152 -45.15 6.81 -49.12
CA GLY A 152 -46.47 6.95 -48.60
C GLY A 152 -46.59 6.24 -47.26
N GLY A 153 -46.90 7.01 -46.22
CA GLY A 153 -47.54 6.41 -45.08
C GLY A 153 -47.00 6.83 -43.71
N GLN A 154 -47.38 8.04 -43.30
CA GLN A 154 -47.67 8.32 -41.89
C GLN A 154 -49.13 7.83 -41.66
N PRO A 155 -49.66 7.68 -40.44
CA PRO A 155 -49.29 8.23 -39.12
C PRO A 155 -49.59 7.29 -37.94
N GLY A 156 -49.27 7.80 -36.78
CA GLY A 156 -50.22 7.54 -35.71
C GLY A 156 -49.71 6.97 -34.41
N GLY A 157 -49.82 7.79 -33.40
CA GLY A 157 -50.27 7.40 -32.04
C GLY A 157 -49.15 6.88 -31.15
N GLY A 158 -48.76 7.48 -30.10
CA GLY A 158 -49.53 8.20 -29.11
C GLY A 158 -49.36 7.51 -27.76
N PHE A 159 -49.04 8.33 -26.77
CA PHE A 159 -49.21 7.99 -25.32
C PHE A 159 -48.30 6.90 -24.75
N GLY A 160 -47.63 7.09 -23.66
CA GLY A 160 -47.88 7.64 -22.40
C GLY A 160 -46.72 7.35 -21.49
N ALA A 161 -46.27 8.29 -20.71
CA ALA A 161 -45.65 8.05 -19.45
C ALA A 161 -46.70 7.59 -18.42
N PRO A 162 -46.32 6.83 -17.43
CA PRO A 162 -46.20 7.33 -16.09
C PRO A 162 -44.97 6.70 -15.40
N GLN A 163 -44.11 7.51 -14.74
CA GLN A 163 -44.19 7.90 -13.38
C GLN A 163 -44.60 6.79 -12.40
N GLN A 164 -43.67 6.51 -11.53
CA GLN A 164 -43.69 6.04 -10.15
C GLN A 164 -42.51 5.10 -9.93
N GLY A 165 -41.57 5.45 -9.02
CA GLY A 165 -41.86 5.64 -7.63
C GLY A 165 -41.43 4.37 -6.92
N GLY A 166 -40.25 4.34 -6.35
CA GLY A 166 -39.75 3.25 -5.54
C GLY A 166 -38.59 3.75 -4.70
N GLY A 167 -38.94 4.51 -3.66
CA GLY A 167 -38.05 4.87 -2.59
C GLY A 167 -37.64 3.63 -1.82
N TRP A 168 -36.36 3.44 -1.66
CA TRP A 168 -35.85 2.49 -0.68
C TRP A 168 -35.55 3.24 0.61
N ASN A 169 -36.42 2.93 1.55
CA ASN A 169 -36.45 3.30 2.94
C ASN A 169 -35.11 3.02 3.62
N GLN A 170 -34.57 4.03 4.30
CA GLN A 170 -33.61 3.89 5.39
C GLN A 170 -34.34 3.36 6.63
N PRO A 171 -33.82 2.42 7.36
CA PRO A 171 -34.11 2.30 8.78
C PRO A 171 -33.04 3.05 9.58
N GLN A 172 -33.42 4.21 10.09
CA GLN A 172 -32.85 4.73 11.34
C GLN A 172 -33.33 3.83 12.48
N GLN A 173 -32.42 3.35 13.28
CA GLN A 173 -32.55 2.93 14.69
C GLN A 173 -31.18 2.39 15.08
N GLY A 174 -30.57 2.76 16.19
CA GLY A 174 -30.95 3.39 17.41
C GLY A 174 -29.67 3.55 18.21
N LEU A 175 -29.50 4.73 18.74
CA LEU A 175 -28.45 5.03 19.71
C LEU A 175 -28.70 4.21 20.97
N SER A 176 -27.86 3.23 21.27
CA SER A 176 -27.79 2.61 22.58
C SER A 176 -26.63 3.23 23.36
N LEU A 177 -26.99 4.14 24.23
CA LEU A 177 -26.11 4.66 25.28
C LEU A 177 -25.86 3.54 26.26
N ILE A 178 -24.68 2.96 26.27
CA ILE A 178 -24.23 2.12 27.38
C ILE A 178 -23.68 3.05 28.44
N HIS A 179 -24.48 3.22 29.47
CA HIS A 179 -24.09 3.78 30.77
C HIS A 179 -23.09 2.82 31.42
N ILE A 180 -21.84 3.23 31.53
CA ILE A 180 -20.85 2.58 32.41
C ILE A 180 -20.91 3.31 33.75
N SER A 181 -21.52 2.65 34.73
CA SER A 181 -21.48 3.07 36.14
C SER A 181 -20.09 2.89 36.68
N GLU A 182 -19.49 3.99 37.11
CA GLU A 182 -18.37 3.98 38.04
C GLU A 182 -18.80 3.33 39.37
N HIS A 183 -18.08 2.30 39.77
CA HIS A 183 -18.08 1.87 41.16
C HIS A 183 -16.70 2.14 41.75
N THR A 184 -16.66 3.22 42.49
CA THR A 184 -15.62 3.54 43.48
C THR A 184 -15.74 2.57 44.66
N ARG A 185 -14.68 1.83 44.92
CA ARG A 185 -14.26 1.44 46.28
C ARG A 185 -12.83 0.90 46.26
#